data_9ba596600f5d6221a662cc11ee5678bd
#
_entry.id   9ba596600f5d6221a662cc11ee5678bd
#
_cell.length_a   1.000
_cell.length_b   1.000
_cell.length_c   1.000
_cell.angle_alpha   90.00
_cell.angle_beta   90.00
_cell.angle_gamma   90.00
#
_symmetry.space_group_name_H-M   'P 1'
#
loop_
_entity.id
_entity.type
_entity.pdbx_description
1 polymer ?
#
loop_
_entity_poly.entity_id
_entity_poly.type
_entity_poly.pdbx_seq_one_letter_code
_entity_poly.pdbx_strand_id
1 'polypeptide(L)'
;MSAISVQTKKATELTSISSLSDSNVVLVHDGTGLKRTTVGTLKSQILGNLRDKITALENGKKWSDTVTLGSVHGISFKYKYNEDYVYLKYGGTFSSNVGFSAGTGYTPGHGNLPTLIGGMGNFLFPVATDNRYRLAIRYYPDGSTTDKLALVSLDSVTVAKGTYI
;
A
#
# COMPACT_ATOMS: atom_id res chain seq x y z
N MET A 1 15.12 31.18 -63.06
CA MET A 1 14.69 30.62 -61.77
C MET A 1 13.82 29.43 -62.09
N SER A 2 14.22 28.23 -61.67
CA SER A 2 13.42 27.02 -61.88
C SER A 2 12.32 26.98 -60.80
N ALA A 3 11.06 26.90 -61.21
CA ALA A 3 9.94 26.77 -60.29
C ALA A 3 9.98 25.37 -59.62
N ILE A 4 10.06 25.32 -58.31
CA ILE A 4 9.93 24.08 -57.56
C ILE A 4 8.43 23.73 -57.52
N SER A 5 8.03 22.67 -58.23
CA SER A 5 6.69 22.15 -58.16
C SER A 5 6.59 21.22 -56.93
N VAL A 6 5.84 21.63 -55.92
CA VAL A 6 5.51 20.78 -54.77
C VAL A 6 4.25 20.00 -55.09
N GLN A 7 4.37 18.71 -55.29
CA GLN A 7 3.21 17.83 -55.42
C GLN A 7 2.64 17.53 -54.03
N THR A 8 1.42 17.99 -53.78
CA THR A 8 0.66 17.63 -52.58
C THR A 8 -0.26 16.45 -52.90
N LYS A 9 -0.13 15.37 -52.13
CA LYS A 9 -1.05 14.21 -52.17
C LYS A 9 -2.01 14.27 -51.01
N LYS A 10 -3.26 13.91 -51.26
CA LYS A 10 -4.24 13.68 -50.18
C LYS A 10 -3.84 12.42 -49.39
N ALA A 11 -4.19 12.39 -48.11
CA ALA A 11 -3.89 11.19 -47.27
C ALA A 11 -4.45 9.88 -47.85
N THR A 12 -5.58 9.97 -48.57
CA THR A 12 -6.21 8.83 -49.24
C THR A 12 -5.47 8.34 -50.49
N GLU A 13 -4.53 9.11 -51.00
CA GLU A 13 -3.70 8.79 -52.17
C GLU A 13 -2.35 8.16 -51.78
N LEU A 14 -2.11 8.05 -50.49
CA LEU A 14 -0.90 7.40 -49.94
C LEU A 14 -1.08 5.89 -49.90
N THR A 15 -0.05 5.15 -50.29
CA THR A 15 -0.05 3.69 -50.17
C THR A 15 -0.07 3.30 -48.69
N SER A 16 -0.97 2.41 -48.33
CA SER A 16 -1.01 1.86 -46.98
C SER A 16 0.23 1.05 -46.66
N ILE A 17 0.72 1.17 -45.45
CA ILE A 17 1.85 0.39 -44.95
C ILE A 17 1.29 -0.75 -44.09
N SER A 18 1.61 -1.99 -44.45
CA SER A 18 1.16 -3.19 -43.69
C SER A 18 1.95 -3.42 -42.38
N SER A 19 3.16 -2.87 -42.29
CA SER A 19 4.01 -2.97 -41.10
C SER A 19 4.87 -1.74 -40.94
N LEU A 20 5.12 -1.34 -39.70
CA LEU A 20 6.01 -0.26 -39.35
C LEU A 20 7.28 -0.80 -38.71
N SER A 21 8.44 -0.37 -39.23
CA SER A 21 9.74 -0.58 -38.58
C SER A 21 10.07 0.60 -37.67
N ASP A 22 11.00 0.38 -36.73
CA ASP A 22 11.41 1.42 -35.77
C ASP A 22 12.11 2.61 -36.46
N SER A 23 12.64 2.42 -37.66
CA SER A 23 13.25 3.48 -38.49
C SER A 23 12.25 4.32 -39.28
N ASN A 24 10.99 3.89 -39.39
CA ASN A 24 9.99 4.67 -40.10
C ASN A 24 9.80 6.02 -39.43
N VAL A 25 9.68 7.07 -40.28
CA VAL A 25 9.50 8.46 -39.84
C VAL A 25 8.02 8.77 -39.73
N VAL A 26 7.65 9.40 -38.63
CA VAL A 26 6.30 9.88 -38.36
C VAL A 26 6.33 11.38 -38.14
N LEU A 27 5.35 12.09 -38.69
CA LEU A 27 5.14 13.50 -38.40
C LEU A 27 4.18 13.65 -37.24
N VAL A 28 4.59 14.42 -36.25
CA VAL A 28 3.81 14.65 -35.01
C VAL A 28 3.64 16.17 -34.85
N HIS A 29 2.44 16.63 -34.54
CA HIS A 29 2.18 18.01 -34.15
C HIS A 29 2.25 18.11 -32.62
N ASP A 30 3.19 18.92 -32.12
CA ASP A 30 3.46 19.07 -30.70
C ASP A 30 2.73 20.26 -30.03
N GLY A 31 1.75 20.86 -30.73
CA GLY A 31 1.06 22.06 -30.28
C GLY A 31 1.67 23.34 -30.85
N THR A 32 2.93 23.32 -31.24
CA THR A 32 3.65 24.50 -31.82
C THR A 32 3.94 24.34 -33.29
N GLY A 33 3.96 23.12 -33.81
CA GLY A 33 4.21 22.85 -35.22
C GLY A 33 4.44 21.37 -35.50
N LEU A 34 4.60 21.07 -36.82
CA LEU A 34 4.91 19.74 -37.30
C LEU A 34 6.38 19.41 -37.02
N LYS A 35 6.61 18.31 -36.32
CA LYS A 35 7.93 17.76 -36.03
C LYS A 35 8.04 16.32 -36.50
N ARG A 36 9.25 15.91 -36.73
CA ARG A 36 9.61 14.61 -37.22
C ARG A 36 10.17 13.75 -36.11
N THR A 37 9.64 12.54 -35.94
CA THR A 37 10.17 11.53 -35.03
C THR A 37 10.19 10.15 -35.69
N THR A 38 10.76 9.15 -35.05
CA THR A 38 10.71 7.78 -35.54
C THR A 38 9.69 6.95 -34.77
N VAL A 39 9.22 5.87 -35.38
CA VAL A 39 8.36 4.88 -34.71
C VAL A 39 9.04 4.31 -33.46
N GLY A 40 10.34 4.02 -33.55
CA GLY A 40 11.12 3.53 -32.42
C GLY A 40 11.14 4.50 -31.23
N THR A 41 11.29 5.82 -31.51
CA THR A 41 11.23 6.85 -30.46
C THR A 41 9.86 6.91 -29.80
N LEU A 42 8.77 6.90 -30.59
CA LEU A 42 7.40 6.89 -30.05
C LEU A 42 7.12 5.64 -29.21
N LYS A 43 7.51 4.46 -29.71
CA LYS A 43 7.40 3.21 -28.96
C LYS A 43 8.13 3.29 -27.63
N SER A 44 9.38 3.77 -27.63
CA SER A 44 10.20 3.87 -26.42
C SER A 44 9.55 4.80 -25.38
N GLN A 45 8.98 5.93 -25.80
CA GLN A 45 8.29 6.86 -24.91
C GLN A 45 7.01 6.25 -24.35
N ILE A 46 6.18 5.60 -25.19
CA ILE A 46 4.93 4.97 -24.75
C ILE A 46 5.23 3.79 -23.80
N LEU A 47 6.17 2.94 -24.17
CA LEU A 47 6.56 1.78 -23.34
C LEU A 47 7.21 2.21 -22.02
N GLY A 48 8.03 3.26 -22.03
CA GLY A 48 8.59 3.85 -20.81
C GLY A 48 7.51 4.29 -19.86
N ASN A 49 6.58 5.13 -20.32
CA ASN A 49 5.46 5.63 -19.51
C ASN A 49 4.57 4.50 -18.96
N LEU A 50 4.32 3.45 -19.76
CA LEU A 50 3.55 2.29 -19.30
C LEU A 50 4.31 1.49 -18.26
N ARG A 51 5.61 1.28 -18.45
CA ARG A 51 6.45 0.57 -17.49
C ARG A 51 6.50 1.30 -16.15
N ASP A 52 6.65 2.62 -16.18
CA ASP A 52 6.68 3.44 -14.96
C ASP A 52 5.35 3.34 -14.20
N LYS A 53 4.22 3.39 -14.91
CA LYS A 53 2.89 3.22 -14.32
C LYS A 53 2.69 1.81 -13.73
N ILE A 54 3.13 0.77 -14.43
CA ILE A 54 3.06 -0.61 -13.94
C ILE A 54 3.92 -0.76 -12.69
N THR A 55 5.16 -0.25 -12.71
CA THR A 55 6.05 -0.29 -11.56
C THR A 55 5.48 0.46 -10.36
N ALA A 56 4.85 1.61 -10.56
CA ALA A 56 4.18 2.35 -9.50
C ALA A 56 3.02 1.55 -8.89
N LEU A 57 2.18 0.93 -9.74
CA LEU A 57 1.08 0.08 -9.28
C LEU A 57 1.55 -1.17 -8.53
N GLU A 58 2.63 -1.81 -9.02
CA GLU A 58 3.22 -2.97 -8.36
C GLU A 58 3.84 -2.60 -7.00
N ASN A 59 4.52 -1.47 -6.92
CA ASN A 59 5.09 -0.98 -5.67
C ASN A 59 4.01 -0.64 -4.65
N GLY A 60 2.91 0.00 -5.07
CA GLY A 60 1.79 0.33 -4.18
C GLY A 60 1.08 -0.91 -3.62
N LYS A 61 1.08 -2.01 -4.36
CA LYS A 61 0.51 -3.30 -3.89
C LYS A 61 1.49 -4.17 -3.12
N LYS A 62 2.76 -3.83 -3.12
CA LYS A 62 3.78 -4.62 -2.43
C LYS A 62 3.65 -4.45 -0.93
N TRP A 63 3.55 -5.57 -0.22
CA TRP A 63 3.59 -5.56 1.23
C TRP A 63 4.98 -5.17 1.75
N SER A 64 5.01 -4.36 2.80
CA SER A 64 6.23 -4.11 3.57
C SER A 64 6.79 -5.40 4.18
N ASP A 65 8.02 -5.36 4.62
CA ASP A 65 8.54 -6.38 5.53
C ASP A 65 7.72 -6.42 6.81
N THR A 66 7.72 -7.58 7.47
CA THR A 66 7.01 -7.72 8.75
C THR A 66 7.75 -6.97 9.84
N VAL A 67 7.07 -6.02 10.46
CA VAL A 67 7.58 -5.22 11.57
C VAL A 67 7.07 -5.80 12.89
N THR A 68 7.96 -5.93 13.87
CA THR A 68 7.59 -6.33 15.24
C THR A 68 7.27 -5.10 16.07
N LEU A 69 6.04 -5.00 16.55
CA LEU A 69 5.62 -3.95 17.49
C LEU A 69 6.12 -4.21 18.91
N GLY A 70 6.37 -5.45 19.24
CA GLY A 70 6.75 -5.87 20.58
C GLY A 70 5.85 -6.94 21.15
N SER A 71 5.95 -7.15 22.44
CA SER A 71 5.11 -8.09 23.17
C SER A 71 4.61 -7.48 24.48
N VAL A 72 3.47 -7.96 24.94
CA VAL A 72 2.91 -7.64 26.26
C VAL A 72 2.40 -8.91 26.92
N HIS A 73 2.89 -9.19 28.13
CA HIS A 73 2.52 -10.36 28.91
C HIS A 73 2.63 -11.73 28.17
N GLY A 74 3.57 -11.83 27.22
CA GLY A 74 3.76 -13.04 26.40
C GLY A 74 3.00 -13.04 25.08
N ILE A 75 2.15 -12.05 24.84
CA ILE A 75 1.44 -11.88 23.57
C ILE A 75 2.27 -11.00 22.65
N SER A 76 2.64 -11.50 21.49
CA SER A 76 3.43 -10.78 20.49
C SER A 76 2.53 -10.12 19.45
N PHE A 77 3.00 -8.97 18.95
CA PHE A 77 2.31 -8.20 17.92
C PHE A 77 3.27 -7.89 16.78
N LYS A 78 2.84 -8.17 15.57
CA LYS A 78 3.58 -7.88 14.34
C LYS A 78 2.63 -7.31 13.31
N TYR A 79 3.13 -6.50 12.42
CA TYR A 79 2.32 -6.00 11.30
C TYR A 79 3.14 -5.94 10.01
N LYS A 80 2.43 -5.88 8.91
CA LYS A 80 2.92 -5.47 7.59
C LYS A 80 1.86 -4.62 6.92
N TYR A 81 2.25 -3.80 5.99
CA TYR A 81 1.33 -2.87 5.33
C TYR A 81 1.66 -2.68 3.85
N ASN A 82 0.70 -2.17 3.12
CA ASN A 82 0.86 -1.58 1.80
C ASN A 82 0.08 -0.25 1.75
N GLU A 83 -0.13 0.32 0.58
CA GLU A 83 -0.84 1.60 0.43
C GLU A 83 -2.28 1.57 0.97
N ASP A 84 -2.96 0.42 0.88
CA ASP A 84 -4.39 0.29 1.16
C ASP A 84 -4.69 -0.39 2.49
N TYR A 85 -3.77 -1.25 2.98
CA TYR A 85 -4.06 -2.18 4.07
C TYR A 85 -2.93 -2.29 5.08
N VAL A 86 -3.33 -2.54 6.32
CA VAL A 86 -2.43 -3.01 7.38
C VAL A 86 -2.89 -4.39 7.83
N TYR A 87 -2.00 -5.35 7.73
CA TYR A 87 -2.20 -6.69 8.26
C TYR A 87 -1.56 -6.79 9.62
N LEU A 88 -2.37 -6.99 10.66
CA LEU A 88 -1.93 -7.21 12.03
C LEU A 88 -1.94 -8.70 12.36
N LYS A 89 -0.80 -9.20 12.85
CA LYS A 89 -0.66 -10.53 13.42
C LYS A 89 -0.37 -10.41 14.90
N TYR A 90 -1.16 -11.09 15.70
CA TYR A 90 -0.96 -11.17 17.13
C TYR A 90 -1.15 -12.63 17.59
N GLY A 91 -0.63 -12.95 18.76
CA GLY A 91 -0.82 -14.26 19.36
C GLY A 91 0.27 -14.61 20.37
N GLY A 92 0.00 -15.61 21.14
CA GLY A 92 0.89 -16.13 22.16
C GLY A 92 0.14 -16.65 23.37
N THR A 93 0.87 -16.81 24.45
CA THR A 93 0.35 -17.35 25.70
C THR A 93 0.71 -16.40 26.84
N PHE A 94 -0.24 -16.10 27.69
CA PHE A 94 0.03 -15.26 28.85
C PHE A 94 1.10 -15.89 29.76
N SER A 95 2.20 -15.15 29.95
CA SER A 95 3.37 -15.61 30.72
C SER A 95 3.15 -15.55 32.23
N SER A 96 2.15 -14.83 32.70
CA SER A 96 1.77 -14.67 34.12
C SER A 96 0.27 -14.40 34.21
N ASN A 97 -0.27 -14.43 35.44
CA ASN A 97 -1.61 -13.89 35.66
C ASN A 97 -1.61 -12.38 35.47
N VAL A 98 -2.57 -11.85 34.71
CA VAL A 98 -2.64 -10.43 34.36
C VAL A 98 -3.99 -9.87 34.71
N GLY A 99 -4.01 -8.88 35.60
CA GLY A 99 -5.22 -8.12 35.94
C GLY A 99 -5.55 -7.04 34.91
N PHE A 100 -6.78 -7.03 34.44
CA PHE A 100 -7.33 -5.98 33.61
C PHE A 100 -8.45 -5.26 34.34
N SER A 101 -8.49 -3.94 34.24
CA SER A 101 -9.70 -3.17 34.54
C SER A 101 -10.51 -2.98 33.27
N ALA A 102 -11.82 -2.98 33.35
CA ALA A 102 -12.70 -2.81 32.20
C ALA A 102 -12.32 -1.58 31.35
N GLY A 103 -12.15 -1.77 30.07
CA GLY A 103 -11.78 -0.72 29.11
C GLY A 103 -10.32 -0.26 29.16
N THR A 104 -9.51 -0.76 30.08
CA THR A 104 -8.06 -0.48 30.15
C THR A 104 -7.26 -1.62 29.52
N GLY A 105 -6.02 -1.33 29.19
CA GLY A 105 -5.20 -2.34 28.54
C GLY A 105 -3.71 -2.03 28.57
N TYR A 106 -2.96 -2.92 27.99
CA TYR A 106 -1.51 -2.89 27.92
C TYR A 106 -1.04 -2.71 26.49
N THR A 107 -0.13 -1.78 26.30
CA THR A 107 0.41 -1.44 24.98
C THR A 107 1.68 -2.27 24.71
N PRO A 108 1.77 -3.00 23.59
CA PRO A 108 2.97 -3.71 23.20
C PRO A 108 4.00 -2.72 22.66
N GLY A 109 5.00 -2.39 23.45
CA GLY A 109 6.12 -1.55 23.02
C GLY A 109 5.73 -0.17 22.50
N HIS A 110 6.69 0.53 21.92
CA HIS A 110 6.51 1.83 21.27
C HIS A 110 6.71 1.68 19.75
N GLY A 111 5.90 0.84 19.11
CA GLY A 111 5.95 0.70 17.65
C GLY A 111 5.09 1.76 16.99
N ASN A 112 5.69 2.58 16.13
CA ASN A 112 4.95 3.47 15.26
C ASN A 112 4.19 2.62 14.24
N LEU A 113 2.89 2.64 14.30
CA LEU A 113 2.06 2.16 13.19
C LEU A 113 2.18 3.17 12.04
N PRO A 114 2.18 2.71 10.78
CA PRO A 114 2.24 3.62 9.64
C PRO A 114 1.07 4.60 9.67
N THR A 115 1.33 5.83 9.28
CA THR A 115 0.34 6.92 9.19
C THR A 115 -0.89 6.60 8.32
N LEU A 116 -0.83 5.55 7.53
CA LEU A 116 -1.96 5.03 6.75
C LEU A 116 -3.17 4.67 7.63
N ILE A 117 -2.93 4.32 8.88
CA ILE A 117 -4.01 4.07 9.86
C ILE A 117 -4.48 5.38 10.52
N GLY A 118 -3.72 6.46 10.38
CA GLY A 118 -3.95 7.73 11.06
C GLY A 118 -5.25 8.48 10.74
N GLY A 119 -6.04 8.01 9.79
CA GLY A 119 -7.40 8.53 9.52
C GLY A 119 -8.51 7.69 10.14
N MET A 120 -8.19 6.59 10.79
CA MET A 120 -9.19 5.73 11.41
C MET A 120 -9.49 6.17 12.82
N GLY A 121 -10.78 6.22 13.18
CA GLY A 121 -11.23 6.41 14.55
C GLY A 121 -10.84 5.26 15.47
N ASN A 122 -11.12 5.39 16.76
CA ASN A 122 -10.96 4.28 17.70
C ASN A 122 -11.76 3.06 17.27
N PHE A 123 -11.12 1.92 17.20
CA PHE A 123 -11.82 0.66 16.95
C PHE A 123 -11.35 -0.45 17.90
N LEU A 124 -12.22 -1.42 18.09
CA LEU A 124 -11.98 -2.62 18.90
C LEU A 124 -12.12 -3.86 18.02
N PHE A 125 -11.11 -4.70 18.01
CA PHE A 125 -11.17 -6.04 17.42
C PHE A 125 -11.30 -7.07 18.51
N PRO A 126 -12.39 -7.83 18.57
CA PRO A 126 -12.48 -8.94 19.52
C PRO A 126 -11.37 -9.94 19.25
N VAL A 127 -10.78 -10.43 20.33
CA VAL A 127 -9.74 -11.45 20.30
C VAL A 127 -10.37 -12.77 20.75
N ALA A 128 -10.21 -13.81 19.94
CA ALA A 128 -10.64 -15.13 20.33
C ALA A 128 -9.76 -15.64 21.48
N THR A 129 -10.40 -16.00 22.57
CA THR A 129 -9.81 -16.74 23.69
C THR A 129 -10.54 -18.07 23.85
N ASP A 130 -10.27 -18.79 24.92
CA ASP A 130 -11.01 -19.99 25.29
C ASP A 130 -12.44 -19.74 25.80
N ASN A 131 -13.06 -18.65 25.39
CA ASN A 131 -14.40 -18.16 25.74
C ASN A 131 -14.59 -17.70 27.20
N ARG A 132 -13.52 -17.63 28.00
CA ARG A 132 -13.60 -17.18 29.41
C ARG A 132 -13.41 -15.67 29.55
N TYR A 133 -12.77 -15.02 28.56
CA TYR A 133 -12.38 -13.63 28.67
C TYR A 133 -12.83 -12.85 27.44
N ARG A 134 -13.33 -11.64 27.64
CA ARG A 134 -13.67 -10.72 26.57
C ARG A 134 -12.51 -9.76 26.32
N LEU A 135 -11.50 -10.25 25.62
CA LEU A 135 -10.35 -9.46 25.23
C LEU A 135 -10.55 -8.85 23.85
N ALA A 136 -9.91 -7.71 23.62
CA ALA A 136 -9.91 -7.05 22.33
C ALA A 136 -8.57 -6.34 22.09
N ILE A 137 -8.26 -6.09 20.82
CA ILE A 137 -7.22 -5.16 20.46
C ILE A 137 -7.87 -3.82 20.19
N ARG A 138 -7.44 -2.81 20.89
CA ARG A 138 -7.89 -1.44 20.72
C ARG A 138 -6.81 -0.63 20.00
N TYR A 139 -7.23 0.06 18.94
CA TYR A 139 -6.42 1.03 18.26
C TYR A 139 -6.75 2.43 18.80
N TYR A 140 -5.70 3.18 19.08
CA TYR A 140 -5.78 4.56 19.52
C TYR A 140 -5.06 5.43 18.51
N PRO A 141 -5.76 6.30 17.75
CA PRO A 141 -5.11 7.39 17.07
C PRO A 141 -4.61 8.38 18.12
N ASP A 142 -3.30 8.56 18.20
CA ASP A 142 -2.71 9.46 19.22
C ASP A 142 -2.69 10.92 18.78
N GLY A 143 -3.08 11.21 17.53
CA GLY A 143 -3.16 12.58 17.01
C GLY A 143 -1.82 13.31 16.91
N SER A 144 -0.75 12.78 17.47
CA SER A 144 0.54 13.46 17.51
C SER A 144 1.63 12.84 16.64
N THR A 145 1.90 11.56 16.65
CA THR A 145 2.89 10.92 15.75
C THR A 145 2.94 9.40 15.88
N THR A 146 2.26 8.82 16.84
CA THR A 146 2.38 7.39 17.13
C THR A 146 1.02 6.81 17.47
N ASP A 147 0.43 6.16 16.48
CA ASP A 147 -0.77 5.38 16.73
C ASP A 147 -0.40 4.17 17.61
N LYS A 148 -1.25 3.88 18.57
CA LYS A 148 -1.00 2.83 19.56
C LYS A 148 -2.01 1.71 19.42
N LEU A 149 -1.51 0.47 19.55
CA LEU A 149 -2.34 -0.70 19.81
C LEU A 149 -2.27 -1.06 21.28
N ALA A 150 -3.38 -1.48 21.84
CA ALA A 150 -3.42 -2.03 23.19
C ALA A 150 -4.22 -3.33 23.22
N LEU A 151 -3.74 -4.30 23.98
CA LEU A 151 -4.55 -5.44 24.37
C LEU A 151 -5.40 -5.00 25.56
N VAL A 152 -6.70 -4.98 25.40
CA VAL A 152 -7.65 -4.49 26.39
C VAL A 152 -8.61 -5.61 26.81
N SER A 153 -9.18 -5.49 28.01
CA SER A 153 -10.32 -6.30 28.40
C SER A 153 -11.58 -5.44 28.46
N LEU A 154 -12.70 -6.00 28.04
CA LEU A 154 -14.01 -5.36 28.15
C LEU A 154 -14.58 -5.48 29.56
N ASP A 155 -14.03 -6.38 30.35
CA ASP A 155 -14.43 -6.62 31.74
C ASP A 155 -13.26 -6.42 32.70
N SER A 156 -13.55 -6.16 33.97
CA SER A 156 -12.55 -6.27 35.04
C SER A 156 -12.33 -7.74 35.35
N VAL A 157 -11.15 -8.26 34.98
CA VAL A 157 -10.85 -9.71 35.05
C VAL A 157 -9.37 -9.95 35.24
N THR A 158 -9.04 -11.06 35.89
CA THR A 158 -7.66 -11.58 35.88
C THR A 158 -7.56 -12.72 34.88
N VAL A 159 -6.79 -12.49 33.81
CA VAL A 159 -6.49 -13.54 32.84
C VAL A 159 -5.40 -14.43 33.38
N ALA A 160 -5.66 -15.73 33.42
CA ALA A 160 -4.75 -16.71 33.99
C ALA A 160 -3.50 -16.90 33.10
N LYS A 161 -2.36 -17.19 33.73
CA LYS A 161 -1.17 -17.69 33.06
C LYS A 161 -1.52 -18.90 32.21
N GLY A 162 -0.94 -19.01 31.03
CA GLY A 162 -1.19 -20.12 30.13
C GLY A 162 -2.40 -19.91 29.20
N THR A 163 -3.22 -18.89 29.42
CA THR A 163 -4.30 -18.54 28.47
C THR A 163 -3.70 -18.17 27.12
N TYR A 164 -4.20 -18.78 26.06
CA TYR A 164 -3.77 -18.56 24.66
C TYR A 164 -4.71 -17.57 23.96
N ILE A 165 -4.16 -16.73 23.06
CA ILE A 165 -4.90 -15.87 22.12
C ILE A 165 -4.27 -15.89 20.72
#